data_11a15107c36ddb3c2d5ab5ebf7c13ede
#
_entry.id   11a15107c36ddb3c2d5ab5ebf7c13ede
#
_cell.length_a   1.000
_cell.length_b   1.000
_cell.length_c   1.000
_cell.angle_alpha   90.00
_cell.angle_beta   90.00
_cell.angle_gamma   90.00
#
_symmetry.space_group_name_H-M   'P 1'
#
loop_
_entity.id
_entity.type
_entity.pdbx_description
1 polymer ?
#
loop_
_entity_poly.entity_id
_entity_poly.type
_entity_poly.pdbx_seq_one_letter_code
_entity_poly.pdbx_strand_id
1 'polypeptide(L)'
;MTRLRARVGELLDEYGIPSAVLGVLRDGEVAGFAVGVADVSTGQPATTDTIYQCGSMTKTWTALAFMQLVDERKVDLDEPVRTYLPGFRVADPEVSATVTPRHLLYHTSGIEEDFGDPGEDDDVYERMVAGIAGAAQVHPLGYTHGYSAALGYAILARIMEVLDGKRWDTIMSDRLLRPLGLTGTTTWRAQVDRRRAATGHLIRSREEGPVVTPVDHLPRCFGPGGNVNSTIRDVLTTAHVFLNAGKAPDGTSILSAAGIREMMRSRVPLPDPYMFGPAWALGLIVCDWHGETVYASDGSTIGQNARLRIMPDSNIAIALLTNGGPRETFYKTVFNELLTDLHATTIPDLPQPDRAADLDLSRYEGVYGRPGTRYEVAAEGGKLHLTLTLDPMQAQFLGKPDRVRYELLPVSRTHFLMPSDDPFEDTQTVAIYDFTQGGAQYLHTNCRVNPRLG
;
A
#
# COMPACT_ATOMS: atom_id res chain seq x y z
N MET A 1 -24.56 8.93 10.33
CA MET A 1 -24.58 7.84 9.31
C MET A 1 -25.54 8.12 8.14
N THR A 2 -26.86 8.44 8.33
CA THR A 2 -27.81 8.67 7.19
C THR A 2 -27.39 9.83 6.29
N ARG A 3 -27.03 10.99 6.87
CA ARG A 3 -26.52 12.15 6.11
C ARG A 3 -25.26 11.81 5.34
N LEU A 4 -24.31 11.15 5.99
CA LEU A 4 -23.04 10.74 5.37
C LEU A 4 -23.26 9.72 4.23
N ARG A 5 -24.21 8.78 4.40
CA ARG A 5 -24.58 7.85 3.33
C ARG A 5 -25.09 8.57 2.07
N ALA A 6 -25.95 9.57 2.23
CA ALA A 6 -26.45 10.38 1.11
C ALA A 6 -25.28 11.13 0.45
N ARG A 7 -24.40 11.76 1.26
CA ARG A 7 -23.24 12.50 0.76
C ARG A 7 -22.26 11.59 0.01
N VAL A 8 -22.01 10.38 0.50
CA VAL A 8 -21.20 9.39 -0.23
C VAL A 8 -21.83 9.06 -1.58
N GLY A 9 -23.17 8.93 -1.66
CA GLY A 9 -23.87 8.74 -2.92
C GLY A 9 -23.62 9.88 -3.92
N GLU A 10 -23.72 11.12 -3.49
CA GLU A 10 -23.41 12.30 -4.33
C GLU A 10 -21.96 12.28 -4.84
N LEU A 11 -21.02 11.93 -3.97
CA LEU A 11 -19.60 11.83 -4.34
C LEU A 11 -19.34 10.65 -5.31
N LEU A 12 -20.04 9.52 -5.16
CA LEU A 12 -19.96 8.43 -6.13
C LEU A 12 -20.37 8.89 -7.53
N ASP A 13 -21.46 9.64 -7.63
CA ASP A 13 -21.95 10.20 -8.90
C ASP A 13 -20.98 11.26 -9.46
N GLU A 14 -20.41 12.09 -8.59
CA GLU A 14 -19.43 13.11 -8.98
C GLU A 14 -18.17 12.52 -9.58
N TYR A 15 -17.63 11.47 -8.94
CA TYR A 15 -16.38 10.81 -9.33
C TYR A 15 -16.58 9.60 -10.26
N GLY A 16 -17.82 9.24 -10.58
CA GLY A 16 -18.14 8.06 -11.41
C GLY A 16 -17.77 6.72 -10.75
N ILE A 17 -17.66 6.68 -9.42
CA ILE A 17 -17.29 5.47 -8.69
C ILE A 17 -18.52 4.57 -8.54
N PRO A 18 -18.48 3.28 -8.96
CA PRO A 18 -19.67 2.44 -8.92
C PRO A 18 -20.18 2.12 -7.52
N SER A 19 -19.30 1.91 -6.55
CA SER A 19 -19.70 1.70 -5.16
C SER A 19 -18.63 2.05 -4.15
N ALA A 20 -19.11 2.36 -2.93
CA ALA A 20 -18.30 2.47 -1.73
C ALA A 20 -18.96 1.74 -0.55
N VAL A 21 -18.13 1.10 0.27
CA VAL A 21 -18.51 0.55 1.57
C VAL A 21 -17.66 1.22 2.64
N LEU A 22 -18.32 1.96 3.52
CA LEU A 22 -17.68 2.67 4.63
C LEU A 22 -18.03 1.96 5.95
N GLY A 23 -17.02 1.80 6.80
CA GLY A 23 -17.21 1.25 8.14
C GLY A 23 -16.40 1.99 9.18
N VAL A 24 -16.90 1.98 10.42
CA VAL A 24 -16.26 2.51 11.61
C VAL A 24 -16.31 1.47 12.72
N LEU A 25 -15.18 1.26 13.37
CA LEU A 25 -15.05 0.54 14.63
C LEU A 25 -14.83 1.59 15.72
N ARG A 26 -15.69 1.61 16.73
CA ARG A 26 -15.58 2.46 17.91
C ARG A 26 -16.10 1.70 19.12
N ASP A 27 -15.37 1.75 20.23
CA ASP A 27 -15.74 1.10 21.48
C ASP A 27 -16.08 -0.41 21.34
N GLY A 28 -15.38 -1.09 20.41
CA GLY A 28 -15.58 -2.51 20.12
C GLY A 28 -16.73 -2.82 19.16
N GLU A 29 -17.53 -1.83 18.79
CA GLU A 29 -18.67 -2.00 17.87
C GLU A 29 -18.35 -1.58 16.43
N VAL A 30 -18.78 -2.37 15.47
CA VAL A 30 -18.63 -2.06 14.04
C VAL A 30 -19.97 -1.59 13.49
N ALA A 31 -19.99 -0.36 12.97
CA ALA A 31 -21.10 0.19 12.19
C ALA A 31 -20.64 0.52 10.78
N GLY A 32 -21.53 0.43 9.78
CA GLY A 32 -21.17 0.74 8.40
C GLY A 32 -22.37 0.75 7.47
N PHE A 33 -22.12 1.20 6.24
CA PHE A 33 -23.10 1.19 5.16
C PHE A 33 -22.42 1.01 3.81
N ALA A 34 -23.20 0.62 2.82
CA ALA A 34 -22.79 0.52 1.43
C ALA A 34 -23.66 1.43 0.55
N VAL A 35 -23.09 1.96 -0.53
CA VAL A 35 -23.78 2.76 -1.54
C VAL A 35 -23.31 2.30 -2.92
N GLY A 36 -24.22 2.30 -3.90
CA GLY A 36 -23.93 1.99 -5.29
C GLY A 36 -23.99 0.49 -5.62
N VAL A 37 -23.31 0.11 -6.70
CA VAL A 37 -23.37 -1.25 -7.27
C VAL A 37 -21.99 -1.93 -7.24
N ALA A 38 -22.00 -3.20 -6.86
CA ALA A 38 -20.80 -4.04 -6.83
C ALA A 38 -20.28 -4.35 -8.26
N ASP A 39 -21.17 -4.29 -9.25
CA ASP A 39 -20.87 -4.54 -10.67
C ASP A 39 -21.83 -3.76 -11.56
N VAL A 40 -21.29 -2.88 -12.41
CA VAL A 40 -22.11 -2.05 -13.31
C VAL A 40 -22.78 -2.87 -14.42
N SER A 41 -22.19 -4.00 -14.81
CA SER A 41 -22.72 -4.86 -15.89
C SER A 41 -23.96 -5.63 -15.45
N THR A 42 -24.08 -5.94 -14.16
CA THR A 42 -25.20 -6.69 -13.59
C THR A 42 -26.19 -5.83 -12.81
N GLY A 43 -25.77 -4.64 -12.37
CA GLY A 43 -26.52 -3.79 -11.47
C GLY A 43 -26.63 -4.34 -10.04
N GLN A 44 -25.81 -5.34 -9.65
CA GLN A 44 -25.83 -5.94 -8.33
C GLN A 44 -25.54 -4.87 -7.26
N PRO A 45 -26.43 -4.65 -6.27
CA PRO A 45 -26.19 -3.69 -5.21
C PRO A 45 -24.98 -4.05 -4.35
N ALA A 46 -24.17 -3.07 -3.97
CA ALA A 46 -23.17 -3.25 -2.94
C ALA A 46 -23.82 -3.31 -1.56
N THR A 47 -23.29 -4.15 -0.69
CA THR A 47 -23.72 -4.33 0.71
C THR A 47 -22.49 -4.32 1.63
N THR A 48 -22.69 -4.26 2.93
CA THR A 48 -21.60 -4.40 3.92
C THR A 48 -20.94 -5.79 3.90
N ASP A 49 -21.60 -6.78 3.27
CA ASP A 49 -21.09 -8.13 3.07
C ASP A 49 -20.44 -8.33 1.70
N THR A 50 -20.38 -7.28 0.87
CA THR A 50 -19.67 -7.34 -0.42
C THR A 50 -18.17 -7.48 -0.18
N ILE A 51 -17.55 -8.41 -0.91
CA ILE A 51 -16.13 -8.74 -0.82
C ILE A 51 -15.36 -7.90 -1.84
N TYR A 52 -14.38 -7.14 -1.37
CA TYR A 52 -13.49 -6.32 -2.19
C TYR A 52 -12.07 -6.85 -2.14
N GLN A 53 -11.31 -6.63 -3.21
CA GLN A 53 -9.86 -6.83 -3.20
C GLN A 53 -9.21 -5.73 -2.34
N CYS A 54 -8.42 -6.15 -1.36
CA CYS A 54 -7.77 -5.23 -0.42
C CYS A 54 -6.39 -4.76 -0.88
N GLY A 55 -5.85 -5.35 -1.96
CA GLY A 55 -4.54 -4.97 -2.48
C GLY A 55 -3.46 -4.99 -1.39
N SER A 56 -2.59 -4.00 -1.42
CA SER A 56 -1.45 -3.89 -0.49
C SER A 56 -1.81 -3.83 1.00
N MET A 57 -3.07 -3.61 1.37
CA MET A 57 -3.52 -3.79 2.76
C MET A 57 -3.21 -5.22 3.26
N THR A 58 -3.12 -6.21 2.36
CA THR A 58 -2.66 -7.58 2.64
C THR A 58 -1.36 -7.62 3.44
N LYS A 59 -0.45 -6.68 3.23
CA LYS A 59 0.84 -6.61 3.92
C LYS A 59 0.70 -6.52 5.44
N THR A 60 -0.30 -5.79 5.91
CA THR A 60 -0.59 -5.69 7.35
C THR A 60 -1.00 -7.04 7.92
N TRP A 61 -1.84 -7.81 7.22
CA TRP A 61 -2.20 -9.17 7.64
C TRP A 61 -1.02 -10.13 7.62
N THR A 62 -0.21 -10.09 6.56
CA THR A 62 1.01 -10.92 6.46
C THR A 62 2.00 -10.57 7.56
N ALA A 63 2.22 -9.27 7.83
CA ALA A 63 3.07 -8.82 8.92
C ALA A 63 2.56 -9.30 10.29
N LEU A 64 1.24 -9.19 10.53
CA LEU A 64 0.62 -9.65 11.78
C LEU A 64 0.83 -11.17 12.00
N ALA A 65 0.66 -11.98 10.95
CA ALA A 65 0.92 -13.42 10.99
C ALA A 65 2.40 -13.74 11.16
N PHE A 66 3.28 -12.98 10.52
CA PHE A 66 4.73 -13.13 10.65
C PHE A 66 5.21 -12.83 12.08
N MET A 67 4.65 -11.79 12.69
CA MET A 67 4.97 -11.41 14.07
C MET A 67 4.55 -12.47 15.11
N GLN A 68 3.61 -13.35 14.80
CA GLN A 68 3.33 -14.51 15.66
C GLN A 68 4.52 -15.49 15.70
N LEU A 69 5.26 -15.65 14.59
CA LEU A 69 6.49 -16.44 14.60
C LEU A 69 7.59 -15.80 15.46
N VAL A 70 7.60 -14.46 15.51
CA VAL A 70 8.51 -13.72 16.41
C VAL A 70 8.12 -13.96 17.87
N ASP A 71 6.84 -13.86 18.23
CA ASP A 71 6.32 -14.17 19.58
C ASP A 71 6.64 -15.62 19.98
N GLU A 72 6.54 -16.56 19.03
CA GLU A 72 6.90 -17.97 19.20
C GLU A 72 8.41 -18.22 19.29
N ARG A 73 9.24 -17.17 19.10
CA ARG A 73 10.71 -17.24 19.03
C ARG A 73 11.23 -18.15 17.92
N LYS A 74 10.46 -18.37 16.89
CA LYS A 74 10.88 -19.08 15.67
C LYS A 74 11.65 -18.17 14.72
N VAL A 75 11.40 -16.85 14.82
CA VAL A 75 12.04 -15.81 14.02
C VAL A 75 12.55 -14.72 14.93
N ASP A 76 13.77 -14.26 14.68
CA ASP A 76 14.29 -12.99 15.12
C ASP A 76 14.25 -12.01 13.94
N LEU A 77 13.70 -10.82 14.15
CA LEU A 77 13.57 -9.81 13.09
C LEU A 77 14.92 -9.30 12.58
N ASP A 78 15.96 -9.42 13.38
CA ASP A 78 17.30 -8.87 13.12
C ASP A 78 18.32 -9.95 12.69
N GLU A 79 17.93 -11.23 12.68
CA GLU A 79 18.73 -12.30 12.11
C GLU A 79 18.64 -12.29 10.57
N PRO A 80 19.75 -12.61 9.86
CA PRO A 80 19.72 -12.66 8.40
C PRO A 80 18.67 -13.61 7.83
N VAL A 81 18.04 -13.24 6.72
CA VAL A 81 17.11 -14.10 5.96
C VAL A 81 17.71 -15.48 5.69
N ARG A 82 19.02 -15.56 5.46
CA ARG A 82 19.76 -16.81 5.24
C ARG A 82 19.69 -17.79 6.40
N THR A 83 19.46 -17.34 7.62
CA THR A 83 19.24 -18.22 8.78
C THR A 83 18.01 -19.11 8.55
N TYR A 84 17.01 -18.59 7.88
CA TYR A 84 15.74 -19.28 7.61
C TYR A 84 15.69 -19.88 6.20
N LEU A 85 16.35 -19.24 5.24
CA LEU A 85 16.44 -19.63 3.83
C LEU A 85 17.92 -19.74 3.41
N PRO A 86 18.63 -20.85 3.71
CA PRO A 86 20.07 -20.96 3.48
C PRO A 86 20.50 -20.74 2.02
N GLY A 87 19.61 -21.00 1.06
CA GLY A 87 19.83 -20.77 -0.37
C GLY A 87 19.59 -19.35 -0.86
N PHE A 88 19.14 -18.42 0.01
CA PHE A 88 18.83 -17.06 -0.37
C PHE A 88 20.03 -16.31 -0.92
N ARG A 89 19.86 -15.67 -2.10
CA ARG A 89 20.89 -14.87 -2.78
C ARG A 89 20.26 -13.75 -3.59
N VAL A 90 20.95 -12.61 -3.67
CA VAL A 90 20.77 -11.51 -4.62
C VAL A 90 22.11 -11.17 -5.26
N ALA A 91 22.16 -10.25 -6.21
CA ALA A 91 23.40 -9.88 -6.89
C ALA A 91 24.49 -9.38 -5.94
N ASP A 92 24.11 -8.60 -4.92
CA ASP A 92 25.03 -8.13 -3.89
C ASP A 92 25.25 -9.22 -2.82
N PRO A 93 26.51 -9.73 -2.64
CA PRO A 93 26.81 -10.77 -1.67
C PRO A 93 26.69 -10.29 -0.21
N GLU A 94 26.93 -9.00 0.07
CA GLU A 94 26.80 -8.43 1.41
C GLU A 94 25.31 -8.36 1.80
N VAL A 95 24.44 -7.85 0.90
CA VAL A 95 23.00 -7.84 1.10
C VAL A 95 22.47 -9.27 1.25
N SER A 96 22.96 -10.20 0.42
CA SER A 96 22.62 -11.63 0.55
C SER A 96 22.93 -12.20 1.94
N ALA A 97 24.01 -11.73 2.57
CA ALA A 97 24.46 -12.20 3.88
C ALA A 97 23.76 -11.50 5.06
N THR A 98 23.31 -10.27 4.89
CA THR A 98 22.94 -9.38 6.02
C THR A 98 21.50 -8.87 6.00
N VAL A 99 20.76 -9.00 4.88
CA VAL A 99 19.35 -8.59 4.85
C VAL A 99 18.51 -9.38 5.84
N THR A 100 17.68 -8.70 6.61
CA THR A 100 16.87 -9.29 7.69
C THR A 100 15.37 -9.18 7.41
N PRO A 101 14.52 -9.95 8.10
CA PRO A 101 13.06 -9.77 8.04
C PRO A 101 12.61 -8.34 8.35
N ARG A 102 13.28 -7.64 9.27
CA ARG A 102 13.00 -6.24 9.59
C ARG A 102 13.18 -5.34 8.38
N HIS A 103 14.25 -5.50 7.61
CA HIS A 103 14.46 -4.75 6.38
C HIS A 103 13.34 -4.97 5.34
N LEU A 104 12.82 -6.20 5.25
CA LEU A 104 11.71 -6.54 4.35
C LEU A 104 10.39 -5.91 4.80
N LEU A 105 10.07 -5.98 6.10
CA LEU A 105 8.88 -5.37 6.69
C LEU A 105 8.88 -3.83 6.58
N TYR A 106 10.07 -3.21 6.63
CA TYR A 106 10.28 -1.77 6.50
C TYR A 106 10.41 -1.29 5.07
N HIS A 107 10.49 -2.19 4.10
CA HIS A 107 10.81 -1.83 2.72
C HIS A 107 12.16 -1.08 2.58
N THR A 108 13.16 -1.49 3.34
CA THR A 108 14.52 -0.91 3.32
C THR A 108 15.56 -1.87 2.79
N SER A 109 15.16 -2.97 2.18
CA SER A 109 16.09 -3.95 1.61
C SER A 109 16.86 -3.43 0.40
N GLY A 110 16.25 -2.55 -0.39
CA GLY A 110 16.81 -2.02 -1.64
C GLY A 110 16.91 -3.05 -2.77
N ILE A 111 16.39 -4.25 -2.61
CA ILE A 111 16.42 -5.31 -3.63
C ILE A 111 15.40 -4.97 -4.73
N GLU A 112 15.84 -4.94 -6.00
CA GLU A 112 14.96 -4.75 -7.14
C GLU A 112 14.01 -5.94 -7.33
N GLU A 113 12.77 -5.66 -7.75
CA GLU A 113 11.73 -6.68 -7.96
C GLU A 113 11.84 -7.36 -9.34
N ASP A 114 13.02 -7.78 -9.72
CA ASP A 114 13.26 -8.54 -10.95
C ASP A 114 13.40 -10.04 -10.62
N PHE A 115 12.27 -10.73 -10.55
CA PHE A 115 12.18 -12.15 -10.21
C PHE A 115 11.66 -13.03 -11.37
N GLY A 116 11.45 -12.44 -12.56
CA GLY A 116 10.91 -13.15 -13.73
C GLY A 116 9.45 -13.60 -13.54
N ASP A 117 9.08 -14.71 -14.17
CA ASP A 117 7.77 -15.34 -14.02
C ASP A 117 7.87 -16.56 -13.10
N PRO A 118 7.42 -16.47 -11.83
CA PRO A 118 7.44 -17.60 -10.91
C PRO A 118 6.24 -18.55 -11.09
N GLY A 119 5.31 -18.24 -12.02
CA GLY A 119 4.12 -19.04 -12.28
C GLY A 119 3.04 -18.94 -11.18
N GLU A 120 2.07 -19.86 -11.24
CA GLU A 120 0.86 -19.87 -10.38
C GLU A 120 0.76 -21.11 -9.48
N ASP A 121 1.80 -21.96 -9.41
CA ASP A 121 1.78 -23.21 -8.65
C ASP A 121 2.02 -23.00 -7.15
N ASP A 122 1.94 -24.09 -6.40
CA ASP A 122 2.05 -24.09 -4.93
C ASP A 122 3.43 -23.69 -4.41
N ASP A 123 4.47 -23.78 -5.23
CA ASP A 123 5.86 -23.41 -4.95
C ASP A 123 6.25 -22.01 -5.46
N VAL A 124 5.26 -21.18 -5.78
CA VAL A 124 5.45 -19.84 -6.37
C VAL A 124 6.45 -18.98 -5.57
N TYR A 125 6.39 -18.96 -4.24
CA TYR A 125 7.30 -18.15 -3.42
C TYR A 125 8.70 -18.73 -3.35
N GLU A 126 8.84 -20.05 -3.43
CA GLU A 126 10.15 -20.69 -3.56
C GLU A 126 10.81 -20.31 -4.89
N ARG A 127 10.08 -20.42 -6.00
CA ARG A 127 10.56 -20.01 -7.33
C ARG A 127 10.87 -18.51 -7.39
N MET A 128 10.02 -17.68 -6.79
CA MET A 128 10.23 -16.25 -6.73
C MET A 128 11.52 -15.89 -5.99
N VAL A 129 11.76 -16.51 -4.82
CA VAL A 129 13.00 -16.31 -4.04
C VAL A 129 14.22 -16.85 -4.78
N ALA A 130 14.11 -17.97 -5.50
CA ALA A 130 15.19 -18.49 -6.32
C ALA A 130 15.50 -17.59 -7.53
N GLY A 131 14.47 -16.96 -8.12
CA GLY A 131 14.56 -16.11 -9.31
C GLY A 131 15.33 -14.82 -9.10
N ILE A 132 15.43 -14.32 -7.84
CA ILE A 132 16.10 -13.03 -7.55
C ILE A 132 17.61 -13.13 -7.34
N ALA A 133 18.24 -14.26 -7.65
CA ALA A 133 19.70 -14.44 -7.44
C ALA A 133 20.56 -13.39 -8.17
N GLY A 134 20.03 -12.80 -9.24
CA GLY A 134 20.65 -11.72 -10.02
C GLY A 134 20.03 -10.34 -9.79
N ALA A 135 19.08 -10.19 -8.88
CA ALA A 135 18.38 -8.92 -8.65
C ALA A 135 19.36 -7.84 -8.16
N ALA A 136 19.30 -6.68 -8.81
CA ALA A 136 20.16 -5.55 -8.51
C ALA A 136 19.77 -4.86 -7.18
N GLN A 137 20.69 -4.02 -6.68
CA GLN A 137 20.47 -3.18 -5.53
C GLN A 137 20.11 -1.76 -5.97
N VAL A 138 18.90 -1.29 -5.61
CA VAL A 138 18.39 0.03 -5.97
C VAL A 138 19.00 1.13 -5.08
N HIS A 139 19.22 0.82 -3.81
CA HIS A 139 19.86 1.66 -2.80
C HIS A 139 20.55 0.78 -1.76
N PRO A 140 21.54 1.29 -1.01
CA PRO A 140 22.20 0.51 0.05
C PRO A 140 21.18 -0.05 1.06
N LEU A 141 21.46 -1.25 1.58
CA LEU A 141 20.64 -1.91 2.60
C LEU A 141 20.41 -0.99 3.81
N GLY A 142 19.16 -0.81 4.22
CA GLY A 142 18.79 0.01 5.36
C GLY A 142 18.86 1.53 5.14
N TYR A 143 19.32 1.99 3.97
CA TYR A 143 19.59 3.41 3.73
C TYR A 143 18.33 4.27 3.65
N THR A 144 17.32 3.81 2.93
CA THR A 144 16.08 4.57 2.70
C THR A 144 14.91 3.62 2.51
N HIS A 145 13.70 4.14 2.63
CA HIS A 145 12.48 3.39 2.32
C HIS A 145 12.24 3.37 0.80
N GLY A 146 12.15 2.17 0.24
CA GLY A 146 11.77 1.91 -1.15
C GLY A 146 10.74 0.79 -1.22
N TYR A 147 9.48 1.13 -1.41
CA TYR A 147 8.36 0.21 -1.31
C TYR A 147 8.50 -0.99 -2.27
N SER A 148 8.43 -2.20 -1.73
CA SER A 148 8.34 -3.46 -2.46
C SER A 148 6.88 -3.86 -2.63
N ALA A 149 6.42 -4.06 -3.87
CA ALA A 149 5.04 -4.43 -4.14
C ALA A 149 4.75 -5.88 -3.75
N ALA A 150 5.66 -6.80 -4.11
CA ALA A 150 5.50 -8.24 -3.95
C ALA A 150 6.67 -8.89 -3.22
N LEU A 151 7.90 -8.66 -3.68
CA LEU A 151 9.08 -9.46 -3.34
C LEU A 151 9.38 -9.53 -1.84
N GLY A 152 9.43 -8.40 -1.15
CA GLY A 152 9.76 -8.37 0.28
C GLY A 152 8.83 -9.27 1.10
N TYR A 153 7.54 -9.20 0.81
CA TYR A 153 6.52 -10.00 1.50
C TYR A 153 6.45 -11.45 1.01
N ALA A 154 6.85 -11.73 -0.23
CA ALA A 154 7.02 -13.12 -0.71
C ALA A 154 8.18 -13.82 -0.01
N ILE A 155 9.29 -13.12 0.26
CA ILE A 155 10.40 -13.65 1.06
C ILE A 155 9.93 -13.97 2.48
N LEU A 156 9.19 -13.06 3.13
CA LEU A 156 8.60 -13.32 4.46
C LEU A 156 7.66 -14.52 4.43
N ALA A 157 6.78 -14.62 3.43
CA ALA A 157 5.89 -15.76 3.25
C ALA A 157 6.67 -17.07 3.07
N ARG A 158 7.76 -17.07 2.29
CA ARG A 158 8.61 -18.25 2.13
C ARG A 158 9.27 -18.67 3.45
N ILE A 159 9.71 -17.73 4.28
CA ILE A 159 10.18 -18.03 5.64
C ILE A 159 9.06 -18.69 6.46
N MET A 160 7.83 -18.16 6.42
CA MET A 160 6.69 -18.76 7.11
C MET A 160 6.43 -20.19 6.63
N GLU A 161 6.47 -20.42 5.30
CA GLU A 161 6.26 -21.76 4.71
C GLU A 161 7.29 -22.77 5.17
N VAL A 162 8.57 -22.37 5.21
CA VAL A 162 9.65 -23.24 5.67
C VAL A 162 9.50 -23.61 7.15
N LEU A 163 9.14 -22.63 7.98
CA LEU A 163 9.04 -22.81 9.44
C LEU A 163 7.78 -23.57 9.88
N ASP A 164 6.65 -23.36 9.22
CA ASP A 164 5.39 -24.01 9.56
C ASP A 164 5.10 -25.27 8.71
N GLY A 165 5.90 -25.54 7.65
CA GLY A 165 5.71 -26.69 6.76
C GLY A 165 4.39 -26.67 5.99
N LYS A 166 3.81 -25.48 5.75
CA LYS A 166 2.51 -25.29 5.11
C LYS A 166 2.63 -24.18 4.07
N ARG A 167 1.71 -24.13 3.11
CA ARG A 167 1.58 -22.99 2.18
C ARG A 167 1.13 -21.73 2.90
N TRP A 168 1.54 -20.57 2.41
CA TRP A 168 1.20 -19.27 2.98
C TRP A 168 -0.33 -19.08 3.15
N ASP A 169 -1.14 -19.47 2.18
CA ASP A 169 -2.62 -19.40 2.27
C ASP A 169 -3.16 -20.16 3.48
N THR A 170 -2.64 -21.37 3.72
CA THR A 170 -3.03 -22.20 4.86
C THR A 170 -2.56 -21.58 6.18
N ILE A 171 -1.34 -21.02 6.21
CA ILE A 171 -0.79 -20.33 7.38
C ILE A 171 -1.66 -19.11 7.73
N MET A 172 -2.04 -18.30 6.75
CA MET A 172 -2.93 -17.15 6.97
C MET A 172 -4.28 -17.59 7.53
N SER A 173 -4.86 -18.66 6.96
CA SER A 173 -6.11 -19.22 7.47
C SER A 173 -5.98 -19.69 8.92
N ASP A 174 -4.91 -20.45 9.25
CA ASP A 174 -4.70 -21.03 10.57
C ASP A 174 -4.39 -19.98 11.63
N ARG A 175 -3.54 -18.99 11.28
CA ARG A 175 -3.01 -18.01 12.22
C ARG A 175 -3.88 -16.78 12.40
N LEU A 176 -4.67 -16.40 11.39
CA LEU A 176 -5.46 -15.16 11.43
C LEU A 176 -6.93 -15.37 11.09
N LEU A 177 -7.27 -15.91 9.90
CA LEU A 177 -8.65 -15.86 9.42
C LEU A 177 -9.60 -16.61 10.34
N ARG A 178 -9.26 -17.84 10.73
CA ARG A 178 -10.06 -18.65 11.64
C ARG A 178 -10.07 -18.11 13.07
N PRO A 179 -8.92 -17.78 13.70
CA PRO A 179 -8.91 -17.25 15.07
C PRO A 179 -9.65 -15.91 15.22
N LEU A 180 -9.68 -15.08 14.17
CA LEU A 180 -10.40 -13.81 14.15
C LEU A 180 -11.86 -13.96 13.67
N GLY A 181 -12.28 -15.13 13.21
CA GLY A 181 -13.61 -15.35 12.66
C GLY A 181 -13.87 -14.57 11.36
N LEU A 182 -12.84 -14.33 10.53
CA LEU A 182 -12.94 -13.56 9.30
C LEU A 182 -13.56 -14.40 8.17
N THR A 183 -14.85 -14.60 8.24
CA THR A 183 -15.59 -15.51 7.32
C THR A 183 -15.81 -14.94 5.92
N GLY A 184 -15.66 -13.63 5.75
CA GLY A 184 -15.74 -12.93 4.47
C GLY A 184 -14.36 -12.65 3.85
N THR A 185 -13.27 -13.19 4.43
CA THR A 185 -11.89 -12.93 4.00
C THR A 185 -11.26 -14.18 3.40
N THR A 186 -10.58 -14.00 2.26
CA THR A 186 -9.81 -15.04 1.58
C THR A 186 -8.48 -14.50 1.10
N THR A 187 -7.48 -15.38 0.95
CA THR A 187 -6.15 -15.05 0.41
C THR A 187 -5.99 -15.43 -1.05
N TRP A 188 -6.97 -16.13 -1.61
CA TRP A 188 -6.91 -16.69 -2.94
C TRP A 188 -8.18 -16.44 -3.75
N ARG A 189 -8.03 -15.96 -4.97
CA ARG A 189 -9.14 -15.59 -5.87
C ARG A 189 -10.17 -16.73 -6.06
N ALA A 190 -9.71 -17.97 -6.17
CA ALA A 190 -10.59 -19.13 -6.37
C ALA A 190 -11.51 -19.40 -5.18
N GLN A 191 -11.20 -18.89 -3.99
CA GLN A 191 -12.00 -19.05 -2.77
C GLN A 191 -13.06 -17.96 -2.60
N VAL A 192 -13.00 -16.90 -3.42
CA VAL A 192 -13.96 -15.78 -3.32
C VAL A 192 -15.35 -16.21 -3.77
N ASP A 193 -16.36 -15.99 -2.94
CA ASP A 193 -17.77 -16.14 -3.36
C ASP A 193 -18.11 -15.03 -4.37
N ARG A 194 -18.13 -15.40 -5.65
CA ARG A 194 -18.37 -14.49 -6.76
C ARG A 194 -19.71 -13.77 -6.70
N ARG A 195 -20.70 -14.33 -6.00
CA ARG A 195 -22.02 -13.70 -5.81
C ARG A 195 -21.97 -12.51 -4.84
N ARG A 196 -20.90 -12.44 -4.05
CA ARG A 196 -20.66 -11.35 -3.08
C ARG A 196 -19.48 -10.48 -3.47
N ALA A 197 -18.75 -10.80 -4.53
CA ALA A 197 -17.56 -10.08 -4.92
C ALA A 197 -17.89 -8.83 -5.72
N ALA A 198 -17.20 -7.73 -5.39
CA ALA A 198 -17.18 -6.54 -6.23
C ALA A 198 -16.33 -6.79 -7.49
N THR A 199 -16.77 -6.25 -8.61
CA THR A 199 -16.01 -6.17 -9.85
C THR A 199 -15.21 -4.87 -9.86
N GLY A 200 -13.93 -4.91 -10.28
CA GLY A 200 -13.10 -3.73 -10.45
C GLY A 200 -13.48 -2.92 -11.68
N HIS A 201 -13.40 -1.59 -11.60
CA HIS A 201 -13.71 -0.69 -12.71
C HIS A 201 -12.59 0.33 -12.91
N LEU A 202 -12.23 0.56 -14.16
CA LEU A 202 -11.40 1.69 -14.59
C LEU A 202 -12.30 2.88 -14.90
N ILE A 203 -11.90 4.07 -14.46
CA ILE A 203 -12.56 5.32 -14.76
C ILE A 203 -11.54 6.19 -15.49
N ARG A 204 -11.73 6.35 -16.79
CA ARG A 204 -10.82 7.09 -17.66
C ARG A 204 -11.29 8.53 -17.87
N SER A 205 -12.59 8.69 -17.96
CA SER A 205 -13.24 9.99 -18.07
C SER A 205 -14.68 9.90 -17.56
N ARG A 206 -15.30 11.07 -17.31
CA ARG A 206 -16.71 11.11 -16.92
C ARG A 206 -17.65 10.69 -18.04
N GLU A 207 -17.25 10.91 -19.29
CA GLU A 207 -18.07 10.58 -20.47
C GLU A 207 -18.13 9.07 -20.71
N GLU A 208 -16.99 8.37 -20.57
CA GLU A 208 -16.94 6.92 -20.73
C GLU A 208 -17.58 6.17 -19.57
N GLY A 209 -17.61 6.80 -18.39
CA GLY A 209 -18.07 6.16 -17.18
C GLY A 209 -17.19 5.00 -16.73
N PRO A 210 -17.64 4.20 -15.74
CA PRO A 210 -16.89 3.07 -15.23
C PRO A 210 -16.90 1.89 -16.20
N VAL A 211 -15.71 1.39 -16.56
CA VAL A 211 -15.51 0.22 -17.43
C VAL A 211 -14.95 -0.93 -16.62
N VAL A 212 -15.58 -2.10 -16.72
CA VAL A 212 -15.07 -3.32 -16.05
C VAL A 212 -13.62 -3.58 -16.45
N THR A 213 -12.78 -3.88 -15.46
CA THR A 213 -11.37 -4.18 -15.70
C THR A 213 -11.19 -5.46 -16.53
N PRO A 214 -10.21 -5.50 -17.45
CA PRO A 214 -9.94 -6.68 -18.26
C PRO A 214 -9.35 -7.84 -17.44
N VAL A 215 -8.80 -7.54 -16.25
CA VAL A 215 -8.17 -8.50 -15.34
C VAL A 215 -8.83 -8.34 -13.97
N ASP A 216 -9.27 -9.44 -13.38
CA ASP A 216 -10.06 -9.45 -12.14
C ASP A 216 -9.25 -9.85 -10.90
N HIS A 217 -7.94 -10.07 -11.01
CA HIS A 217 -7.06 -10.41 -9.88
C HIS A 217 -5.58 -10.15 -10.21
N LEU A 218 -4.76 -10.04 -9.18
CA LEU A 218 -3.31 -10.02 -9.31
C LEU A 218 -2.76 -11.45 -9.40
N PRO A 219 -1.60 -11.67 -10.06
CA PRO A 219 -0.90 -12.95 -10.08
C PRO A 219 -0.64 -13.49 -8.66
N ARG A 220 -0.51 -14.82 -8.54
CA ARG A 220 -0.32 -15.49 -7.24
C ARG A 220 0.94 -15.05 -6.51
N CYS A 221 1.99 -14.68 -7.21
CA CYS A 221 3.22 -14.15 -6.62
C CYS A 221 3.01 -12.88 -5.78
N PHE A 222 1.94 -12.12 -6.03
CA PHE A 222 1.52 -10.99 -5.19
C PHE A 222 0.78 -11.39 -3.91
N GLY A 223 0.49 -12.68 -3.70
CA GLY A 223 -0.31 -13.20 -2.59
C GLY A 223 -0.05 -12.49 -1.27
N PRO A 224 1.17 -12.60 -0.67
CA PRO A 224 1.50 -12.02 0.63
C PRO A 224 1.51 -10.49 0.66
N GLY A 225 1.63 -9.88 -0.50
CA GLY A 225 1.66 -8.42 -0.66
C GLY A 225 0.37 -7.79 -1.15
N GLY A 226 -0.62 -8.58 -1.70
CA GLY A 226 -1.71 -7.93 -2.43
C GLY A 226 -3.00 -8.71 -2.67
N ASN A 227 -3.11 -10.00 -2.34
CA ASN A 227 -4.24 -10.82 -2.80
C ASN A 227 -5.34 -11.10 -1.76
N VAL A 228 -5.31 -10.47 -0.58
CA VAL A 228 -6.43 -10.60 0.35
C VAL A 228 -7.68 -9.93 -0.25
N ASN A 229 -8.79 -10.67 -0.20
CA ASN A 229 -10.13 -10.20 -0.51
C ASN A 229 -10.93 -10.21 0.80
N SER A 230 -11.67 -9.14 1.11
CA SER A 230 -12.31 -9.02 2.41
C SER A 230 -13.58 -8.18 2.38
N THR A 231 -14.37 -8.28 3.43
CA THR A 231 -15.50 -7.40 3.73
C THR A 231 -15.07 -6.26 4.64
N ILE A 232 -15.86 -5.19 4.70
CA ILE A 232 -15.60 -4.06 5.58
C ILE A 232 -15.56 -4.47 7.06
N ARG A 233 -16.40 -5.43 7.46
CA ARG A 233 -16.45 -5.97 8.83
C ARG A 233 -15.14 -6.68 9.19
N ASP A 234 -14.66 -7.54 8.31
CA ASP A 234 -13.45 -8.33 8.57
C ASP A 234 -12.20 -7.45 8.59
N VAL A 235 -12.14 -6.42 7.73
CA VAL A 235 -11.08 -5.38 7.78
C VAL A 235 -11.06 -4.70 9.15
N LEU A 236 -12.21 -4.27 9.65
CA LEU A 236 -12.32 -3.59 10.96
C LEU A 236 -12.09 -4.56 12.13
N THR A 237 -12.45 -5.84 12.00
CA THR A 237 -12.13 -6.87 12.99
C THR A 237 -10.61 -7.06 13.11
N THR A 238 -9.88 -6.97 11.99
CA THR A 238 -8.40 -6.99 12.03
C THR A 238 -7.85 -5.72 12.69
N ALA A 239 -8.43 -4.55 12.41
CA ALA A 239 -8.03 -3.29 13.06
C ALA A 239 -8.26 -3.31 14.59
N HIS A 240 -9.30 -4.02 15.06
CA HIS A 240 -9.57 -4.22 16.49
C HIS A 240 -8.36 -4.82 17.23
N VAL A 241 -7.61 -5.72 16.59
CA VAL A 241 -6.41 -6.35 17.17
C VAL A 241 -5.38 -5.30 17.57
N PHE A 242 -5.17 -4.26 16.76
CA PHE A 242 -4.24 -3.18 17.05
C PHE A 242 -4.74 -2.24 18.16
N LEU A 243 -6.04 -1.98 18.22
CA LEU A 243 -6.65 -1.15 19.27
C LEU A 243 -6.72 -1.88 20.63
N ASN A 244 -6.75 -3.21 20.62
CA ASN A 244 -6.96 -4.03 21.81
C ASN A 244 -5.75 -4.89 22.21
N ALA A 245 -4.54 -4.34 22.02
CA ALA A 245 -3.29 -4.95 22.45
C ALA A 245 -3.12 -6.42 22.01
N GLY A 246 -3.54 -6.72 20.78
CA GLY A 246 -3.36 -8.04 20.16
C GLY A 246 -4.50 -9.03 20.39
N LYS A 247 -5.62 -8.60 20.91
CA LYS A 247 -6.78 -9.46 21.18
C LYS A 247 -7.87 -9.31 20.11
N ALA A 248 -8.48 -10.41 19.75
CA ALA A 248 -9.71 -10.47 18.97
C ALA A 248 -10.93 -9.97 19.78
N PRO A 249 -12.07 -9.66 19.16
CA PRO A 249 -13.29 -9.23 19.86
C PRO A 249 -13.80 -10.20 20.94
N ASP A 250 -13.59 -11.51 20.76
CA ASP A 250 -13.94 -12.53 21.73
C ASP A 250 -12.90 -12.75 22.85
N GLY A 251 -11.82 -11.97 22.84
CA GLY A 251 -10.71 -12.05 23.79
C GLY A 251 -9.59 -13.02 23.41
N THR A 252 -9.72 -13.76 22.29
CA THR A 252 -8.66 -14.63 21.76
C THR A 252 -7.40 -13.82 21.51
N SER A 253 -6.25 -14.30 21.99
CA SER A 253 -4.96 -13.65 21.75
C SER A 253 -4.48 -13.99 20.34
N ILE A 254 -4.32 -12.98 19.50
CA ILE A 254 -3.81 -13.10 18.12
C ILE A 254 -2.30 -12.83 18.10
N LEU A 255 -1.86 -11.82 18.82
CA LEU A 255 -0.45 -11.45 18.98
C LEU A 255 -0.27 -10.93 20.42
N SER A 256 0.93 -11.06 20.99
CA SER A 256 1.20 -10.47 22.29
C SER A 256 1.08 -8.94 22.26
N ALA A 257 0.77 -8.34 23.41
CA ALA A 257 0.79 -6.89 23.51
C ALA A 257 2.19 -6.28 23.24
N ALA A 258 3.25 -7.06 23.46
CA ALA A 258 4.61 -6.67 23.12
C ALA A 258 4.82 -6.68 21.60
N GLY A 259 4.32 -7.71 20.89
CA GLY A 259 4.36 -7.80 19.44
C GLY A 259 3.59 -6.66 18.77
N ILE A 260 2.40 -6.32 19.26
CA ILE A 260 1.64 -5.15 18.75
C ILE A 260 2.43 -3.85 18.97
N ARG A 261 3.00 -3.66 20.16
CA ARG A 261 3.84 -2.46 20.41
C ARG A 261 5.05 -2.40 19.48
N GLU A 262 5.69 -3.54 19.21
CA GLU A 262 6.81 -3.58 18.26
C GLU A 262 6.35 -3.22 16.85
N MET A 263 5.23 -3.77 16.39
CA MET A 263 4.66 -3.42 15.08
C MET A 263 4.37 -1.93 14.92
N MET A 264 3.93 -1.25 15.99
CA MET A 264 3.46 0.13 15.92
C MET A 264 4.55 1.16 16.26
N ARG A 265 5.52 0.84 17.14
CA ARG A 265 6.54 1.80 17.61
C ARG A 265 7.79 1.81 16.75
N SER A 266 8.23 0.65 16.32
CA SER A 266 9.43 0.51 15.49
C SER A 266 9.13 1.04 14.09
N ARG A 267 9.87 2.06 13.61
CA ARG A 267 9.55 2.76 12.36
C ARG A 267 10.78 3.37 11.69
N VAL A 268 10.70 3.53 10.39
CA VAL A 268 11.69 4.22 9.55
C VAL A 268 11.05 5.43 8.87
N PRO A 269 11.79 6.55 8.68
CA PRO A 269 11.27 7.72 7.99
C PRO A 269 11.05 7.41 6.50
N LEU A 270 10.02 8.03 5.91
CA LEU A 270 9.81 8.03 4.47
C LEU A 270 10.48 9.24 3.83
N PRO A 271 11.12 9.09 2.65
CA PRO A 271 11.68 10.23 1.92
C PRO A 271 10.62 11.26 1.51
N ASP A 272 9.40 10.80 1.22
CA ASP A 272 8.25 11.65 0.93
C ASP A 272 7.17 11.43 2.00
N PRO A 273 7.01 12.39 2.93
CA PRO A 273 6.04 12.27 4.02
C PRO A 273 4.60 12.60 3.61
N TYR A 274 4.39 13.13 2.40
CA TYR A 274 3.09 13.66 1.99
C TYR A 274 2.21 12.61 1.28
N MET A 275 2.81 11.58 0.73
CA MET A 275 2.08 10.55 0.01
C MET A 275 1.42 9.53 0.97
N PHE A 276 2.21 8.87 1.81
CA PHE A 276 1.70 7.88 2.77
C PHE A 276 1.71 8.40 4.19
N GLY A 277 2.66 9.27 4.54
CA GLY A 277 2.90 9.75 5.88
C GLY A 277 4.39 9.84 6.15
N PRO A 278 4.81 10.37 7.33
CA PRO A 278 6.21 10.61 7.65
C PRO A 278 7.03 9.34 7.92
N ALA A 279 6.40 8.19 8.19
CA ALA A 279 7.15 6.99 8.55
C ALA A 279 6.40 5.69 8.17
N TRP A 280 7.16 4.59 8.14
CA TRP A 280 6.67 3.23 7.97
C TRP A 280 7.05 2.39 9.19
N ALA A 281 6.07 1.65 9.72
CA ALA A 281 6.25 0.69 10.81
C ALA A 281 6.27 -0.75 10.26
N LEU A 282 6.20 -1.78 11.11
CA LEU A 282 6.22 -3.17 10.65
C LEU A 282 4.87 -3.53 9.99
N GLY A 283 4.77 -3.27 8.69
CA GLY A 283 3.57 -3.54 7.89
C GLY A 283 2.45 -2.50 8.01
N LEU A 284 2.74 -1.32 8.56
CA LEU A 284 1.81 -0.21 8.72
C LEU A 284 2.45 1.11 8.27
N ILE A 285 1.65 1.95 7.65
CA ILE A 285 1.98 3.35 7.43
C ILE A 285 1.78 4.09 8.75
N VAL A 286 2.65 5.05 9.07
CA VAL A 286 2.50 5.94 10.24
C VAL A 286 2.24 7.34 9.73
N CYS A 287 1.08 7.88 10.07
CA CYS A 287 0.66 9.24 9.76
C CYS A 287 0.76 10.11 11.02
N ASP A 288 0.99 11.39 10.82
CA ASP A 288 0.83 12.43 11.84
C ASP A 288 -0.33 13.34 11.40
N TRP A 289 -1.42 13.30 12.13
CA TRP A 289 -2.58 14.16 11.88
C TRP A 289 -2.71 15.17 13.01
N HIS A 290 -2.17 16.37 12.80
CA HIS A 290 -2.20 17.46 13.78
C HIS A 290 -1.68 17.04 15.17
N GLY A 291 -0.63 16.19 15.22
CA GLY A 291 -0.02 15.70 16.45
C GLY A 291 -0.58 14.35 16.94
N GLU A 292 -1.67 13.84 16.39
CA GLU A 292 -2.18 12.50 16.68
C GLU A 292 -1.49 11.47 15.76
N THR A 293 -0.95 10.41 16.33
CA THR A 293 -0.37 9.30 15.55
C THR A 293 -1.49 8.39 15.04
N VAL A 294 -1.61 8.30 13.71
CA VAL A 294 -2.57 7.43 13.03
C VAL A 294 -1.82 6.35 12.27
N TYR A 295 -2.23 5.11 12.42
CA TYR A 295 -1.70 4.00 11.63
C TYR A 295 -2.61 3.73 10.45
N ALA A 296 -2.00 3.55 9.28
CA ALA A 296 -2.76 3.35 8.07
C ALA A 296 -2.33 2.07 7.35
N SER A 297 -3.27 1.50 6.62
CA SER A 297 -3.02 0.39 5.71
C SER A 297 -3.86 0.60 4.46
N ASP A 298 -3.19 0.86 3.35
CA ASP A 298 -3.81 1.19 2.08
C ASP A 298 -3.52 0.13 1.03
N GLY A 299 -4.47 -0.09 0.16
CA GLY A 299 -4.30 -1.03 -0.94
C GLY A 299 -5.07 -0.62 -2.18
N SER A 300 -4.51 -1.02 -3.30
CA SER A 300 -5.16 -0.89 -4.60
C SER A 300 -4.84 -2.12 -5.43
N THR A 301 -5.81 -2.54 -6.21
CA THR A 301 -5.65 -3.51 -7.28
C THR A 301 -6.14 -2.87 -8.58
N ILE A 302 -6.33 -3.66 -9.62
CA ILE A 302 -6.86 -3.15 -10.88
C ILE A 302 -8.35 -2.81 -10.66
N GLY A 303 -8.64 -1.51 -10.48
CA GLY A 303 -10.00 -0.99 -10.34
C GLY A 303 -10.67 -1.21 -8.99
N GLN A 304 -9.93 -1.56 -7.92
CA GLN A 304 -10.46 -1.59 -6.55
C GLN A 304 -9.49 -0.92 -5.58
N ASN A 305 -10.02 -0.27 -4.54
CA ASN A 305 -9.23 0.43 -3.54
C ASN A 305 -9.74 0.12 -2.14
N ALA A 306 -8.80 0.04 -1.20
CA ALA A 306 -9.04 -0.16 0.21
C ALA A 306 -8.24 0.86 1.03
N ARG A 307 -8.87 1.46 2.02
CA ARG A 307 -8.26 2.40 2.95
C ARG A 307 -8.63 2.04 4.38
N LEU A 308 -7.64 1.96 5.24
CA LEU A 308 -7.83 1.72 6.69
C LEU A 308 -7.04 2.77 7.46
N ARG A 309 -7.69 3.33 8.49
CA ARG A 309 -7.06 4.21 9.49
C ARG A 309 -7.35 3.68 10.86
N ILE A 310 -6.32 3.56 11.69
CA ILE A 310 -6.38 3.09 13.08
C ILE A 310 -5.87 4.23 13.94
N MET A 311 -6.68 4.71 14.85
CA MET A 311 -6.46 5.85 15.74
C MET A 311 -6.48 5.39 17.19
N PRO A 312 -5.34 4.94 17.76
CA PRO A 312 -5.33 4.34 19.09
C PRO A 312 -5.76 5.31 20.21
N ASP A 313 -5.34 6.57 20.13
CA ASP A 313 -5.64 7.58 21.15
C ASP A 313 -7.15 7.90 21.19
N SER A 314 -7.80 7.86 20.06
CA SER A 314 -9.26 8.05 19.91
C SER A 314 -10.05 6.74 20.06
N ASN A 315 -9.40 5.59 20.12
CA ASN A 315 -10.00 4.24 20.08
C ASN A 315 -10.98 4.05 18.91
N ILE A 316 -10.56 4.52 17.72
CA ILE A 316 -11.35 4.47 16.48
C ILE A 316 -10.56 3.76 15.39
N ALA A 317 -11.24 2.95 14.57
CA ALA A 317 -10.75 2.60 13.25
C ALA A 317 -11.83 2.86 12.20
N ILE A 318 -11.41 3.38 11.05
CA ILE A 318 -12.28 3.65 9.91
C ILE A 318 -11.73 2.96 8.67
N ALA A 319 -12.61 2.40 7.86
CA ALA A 319 -12.21 1.74 6.62
C ALA A 319 -13.19 2.08 5.49
N LEU A 320 -12.65 2.18 4.28
CA LEU A 320 -13.39 2.44 3.05
C LEU A 320 -12.92 1.49 1.96
N LEU A 321 -13.86 0.83 1.31
CA LEU A 321 -13.63 -0.07 0.17
C LEU A 321 -14.41 0.47 -1.03
N THR A 322 -13.76 0.55 -2.21
CA THR A 322 -14.38 1.01 -3.46
C THR A 322 -14.01 0.11 -4.62
N ASN A 323 -14.83 0.10 -5.66
CA ASN A 323 -14.58 -0.66 -6.88
C ASN A 323 -14.34 0.23 -8.11
N GLY A 324 -13.64 1.32 -7.93
CA GLY A 324 -13.22 2.26 -8.98
C GLY A 324 -12.86 3.64 -8.45
N GLY A 325 -12.49 4.52 -9.34
CA GLY A 325 -12.41 5.97 -9.16
C GLY A 325 -11.13 6.55 -8.59
N PRO A 326 -11.08 7.91 -8.54
CA PRO A 326 -10.03 8.65 -7.87
C PRO A 326 -9.91 8.23 -6.40
N ARG A 327 -8.67 8.12 -5.94
CA ARG A 327 -8.39 7.46 -4.65
C ARG A 327 -8.31 8.45 -3.51
N GLU A 328 -7.45 9.47 -3.68
CA GLU A 328 -7.06 10.32 -2.54
C GLU A 328 -8.13 11.36 -2.21
N THR A 329 -8.59 12.13 -3.21
CA THR A 329 -9.58 13.19 -2.98
C THR A 329 -10.91 12.64 -2.48
N PHE A 330 -11.39 11.53 -3.08
CA PHE A 330 -12.62 10.89 -2.66
C PHE A 330 -12.54 10.40 -1.21
N TYR A 331 -11.53 9.56 -0.88
CA TYR A 331 -11.43 9.00 0.46
C TYR A 331 -11.20 10.08 1.51
N LYS A 332 -10.38 11.09 1.21
CA LYS A 332 -10.11 12.20 2.13
C LYS A 332 -11.39 12.96 2.47
N THR A 333 -12.22 13.26 1.46
CA THR A 333 -13.50 13.93 1.67
C THR A 333 -14.42 13.09 2.56
N VAL A 334 -14.61 11.80 2.23
CA VAL A 334 -15.46 10.88 3.00
C VAL A 334 -14.96 10.72 4.44
N PHE A 335 -13.65 10.55 4.62
CA PHE A 335 -13.07 10.36 5.96
C PHE A 335 -13.16 11.65 6.78
N ASN A 336 -12.87 12.82 6.22
CA ASN A 336 -12.93 14.08 6.96
C ASN A 336 -14.35 14.42 7.40
N GLU A 337 -15.37 14.13 6.58
CA GLU A 337 -16.76 14.29 6.99
C GLU A 337 -17.13 13.33 8.14
N LEU A 338 -16.73 12.06 8.06
CA LEU A 338 -16.95 11.08 9.13
C LEU A 338 -16.21 11.47 10.42
N LEU A 339 -14.94 11.83 10.32
CA LEU A 339 -14.10 12.20 11.47
C LEU A 339 -14.61 13.45 12.16
N THR A 340 -15.11 14.43 11.39
CA THR A 340 -15.77 15.62 11.93
C THR A 340 -17.04 15.25 12.71
N ASP A 341 -17.88 14.37 12.17
CA ASP A 341 -19.08 13.87 12.87
C ASP A 341 -18.72 13.07 14.14
N LEU A 342 -17.55 12.43 14.17
CA LEU A 342 -17.02 11.69 15.33
C LEU A 342 -16.27 12.58 16.35
N HIS A 343 -16.07 13.87 16.06
CA HIS A 343 -15.22 14.81 16.81
C HIS A 343 -13.77 14.32 16.96
N ALA A 344 -13.26 13.68 15.90
CA ALA A 344 -11.89 13.17 15.83
C ALA A 344 -11.02 14.06 14.92
N THR A 345 -9.71 13.85 14.98
CA THR A 345 -8.72 14.54 14.14
C THR A 345 -8.90 14.20 12.67
N THR A 346 -8.88 15.22 11.81
CA THR A 346 -9.06 15.07 10.36
C THR A 346 -7.74 14.89 9.61
N ILE A 347 -7.82 14.42 8.38
CA ILE A 347 -6.66 14.25 7.50
C ILE A 347 -6.11 15.63 7.10
N PRO A 348 -4.81 15.92 7.30
CA PRO A 348 -4.21 17.18 6.89
C PRO A 348 -4.27 17.42 5.38
N ASP A 349 -4.23 18.69 5.00
CA ASP A 349 -4.07 19.07 3.59
C ASP A 349 -2.61 18.88 3.14
N LEU A 350 -2.43 18.73 1.83
CA LEU A 350 -1.09 18.84 1.24
C LEU A 350 -0.51 20.24 1.52
N PRO A 351 0.81 20.35 1.69
CA PRO A 351 1.45 21.63 1.89
C PRO A 351 1.23 22.56 0.69
N GLN A 352 1.25 23.86 0.93
CA GLN A 352 1.19 24.83 -0.16
C GLN A 352 2.60 24.97 -0.81
N PRO A 353 2.66 25.16 -2.13
CA PRO A 353 3.93 25.41 -2.81
C PRO A 353 4.59 26.69 -2.30
N ASP A 354 5.89 26.62 -2.05
CA ASP A 354 6.74 27.82 -1.80
C ASP A 354 7.26 28.36 -3.13
N ARG A 355 6.50 29.28 -3.73
CA ARG A 355 6.85 29.89 -5.01
C ARG A 355 8.03 30.88 -4.93
N ALA A 356 8.47 31.24 -3.72
CA ALA A 356 9.60 32.11 -3.46
C ALA A 356 10.87 31.34 -3.14
N ALA A 357 10.84 30.00 -3.16
CA ALA A 357 11.99 29.16 -2.88
C ALA A 357 13.13 29.46 -3.88
N ASP A 358 14.26 29.96 -3.37
CA ASP A 358 15.49 30.15 -4.14
C ASP A 358 16.23 28.81 -4.25
N LEU A 359 16.04 28.12 -5.37
CA LEU A 359 16.61 26.81 -5.65
C LEU A 359 17.60 26.88 -6.81
N ASP A 360 18.78 26.30 -6.62
CA ASP A 360 19.68 26.00 -7.74
C ASP A 360 19.13 24.82 -8.53
N LEU A 361 18.34 25.13 -9.56
CA LEU A 361 17.59 24.14 -10.34
C LEU A 361 18.49 23.13 -11.04
N SER A 362 19.74 23.51 -11.36
CA SER A 362 20.69 22.62 -12.04
C SER A 362 21.05 21.38 -11.21
N ARG A 363 20.91 21.45 -9.89
CA ARG A 363 21.21 20.34 -8.99
C ARG A 363 20.17 19.21 -9.04
N TYR A 364 18.96 19.49 -9.54
CA TYR A 364 17.87 18.52 -9.64
C TYR A 364 17.82 17.83 -10.99
N GLU A 365 18.42 18.48 -12.03
CA GLU A 365 18.42 17.92 -13.38
C GLU A 365 19.10 16.57 -13.43
N GLY A 366 18.49 15.66 -14.17
CA GLY A 366 19.03 14.32 -14.36
C GLY A 366 17.97 13.31 -14.79
N VAL A 367 18.45 12.11 -14.97
CA VAL A 367 17.62 10.96 -15.31
C VAL A 367 17.63 10.00 -14.14
N TYR A 368 16.44 9.59 -13.71
CA TYR A 368 16.26 8.67 -12.60
C TYR A 368 15.38 7.52 -13.08
N GLY A 369 15.55 6.33 -12.54
CA GLY A 369 14.68 5.24 -12.97
C GLY A 369 15.06 3.88 -12.45
N ARG A 370 14.23 2.94 -12.86
CA ARG A 370 14.34 1.49 -12.64
C ARG A 370 13.85 0.77 -13.90
N PRO A 371 14.02 -0.54 -14.00
CA PRO A 371 13.47 -1.31 -15.12
C PRO A 371 12.00 -0.94 -15.41
N GLY A 372 11.72 -0.59 -16.67
CA GLY A 372 10.38 -0.21 -17.14
C GLY A 372 9.91 1.21 -16.84
N THR A 373 10.61 1.98 -15.98
CA THR A 373 10.19 3.33 -15.59
C THR A 373 11.37 4.30 -15.63
N ARG A 374 11.21 5.44 -16.30
CA ARG A 374 12.21 6.49 -16.43
C ARG A 374 11.61 7.86 -16.11
N TYR A 375 12.29 8.61 -15.27
CA TYR A 375 11.98 9.98 -14.91
C TYR A 375 13.10 10.88 -15.39
N GLU A 376 12.78 11.93 -16.16
CA GLU A 376 13.71 12.95 -16.59
C GLU A 376 13.31 14.28 -15.95
N VAL A 377 14.19 14.85 -15.15
CA VAL A 377 14.01 16.15 -14.51
C VAL A 377 14.87 17.17 -15.26
N ALA A 378 14.23 18.23 -15.75
CA ALA A 378 14.88 19.31 -16.50
C ALA A 378 14.41 20.69 -16.03
N ALA A 379 15.33 21.67 -16.05
CA ALA A 379 15.03 23.07 -15.77
C ALA A 379 14.74 23.81 -17.08
N GLU A 380 13.53 24.37 -17.21
CA GLU A 380 13.12 25.16 -18.36
C GLU A 380 12.35 26.41 -17.91
N GLY A 381 12.74 27.58 -18.42
CA GLY A 381 12.04 28.83 -18.11
C GLY A 381 12.04 29.19 -16.62
N GLY A 382 13.04 28.77 -15.85
CA GLY A 382 13.11 29.00 -14.41
C GLY A 382 12.22 28.08 -13.58
N LYS A 383 11.72 26.98 -14.15
CA LYS A 383 10.89 25.96 -13.52
C LYS A 383 11.49 24.58 -13.70
N LEU A 384 11.19 23.66 -12.77
CA LEU A 384 11.50 22.24 -12.92
C LEU A 384 10.32 21.52 -13.55
N HIS A 385 10.65 20.65 -14.49
CA HIS A 385 9.70 19.73 -15.13
C HIS A 385 10.16 18.30 -14.95
N LEU A 386 9.22 17.41 -14.68
CA LEU A 386 9.45 15.98 -14.63
C LEU A 386 8.71 15.33 -15.79
N THR A 387 9.44 14.57 -16.60
CA THR A 387 8.85 13.73 -17.65
C THR A 387 8.94 12.27 -17.23
N LEU A 388 7.80 11.62 -17.03
CA LEU A 388 7.67 10.20 -16.79
C LEU A 388 7.57 9.48 -18.14
N THR A 389 8.39 8.44 -18.32
CA THR A 389 8.28 7.51 -19.45
C THR A 389 8.11 6.10 -18.89
N LEU A 390 7.04 5.43 -19.33
CA LEU A 390 6.68 4.06 -18.96
C LEU A 390 6.93 3.13 -20.16
N ASP A 391 7.29 1.89 -19.90
CA ASP A 391 7.21 0.90 -20.97
C ASP A 391 5.74 0.64 -21.38
N PRO A 392 5.49 0.14 -22.59
CA PRO A 392 4.12 -0.03 -23.09
C PRO A 392 3.25 -0.94 -22.21
N MET A 393 3.82 -1.96 -21.59
CA MET A 393 3.08 -2.88 -20.72
C MET A 393 2.66 -2.18 -19.42
N GLN A 394 3.58 -1.42 -18.80
CA GLN A 394 3.28 -0.64 -17.61
C GLN A 394 2.27 0.48 -17.90
N ALA A 395 2.41 1.18 -19.03
CA ALA A 395 1.48 2.21 -19.45
C ALA A 395 0.05 1.64 -19.60
N GLN A 396 -0.07 0.49 -20.27
CA GLN A 396 -1.35 -0.22 -20.41
C GLN A 396 -1.92 -0.67 -19.06
N PHE A 397 -1.09 -1.24 -18.19
CA PHE A 397 -1.49 -1.71 -16.86
C PHE A 397 -1.99 -0.56 -15.97
N LEU A 398 -1.30 0.58 -16.02
CA LEU A 398 -1.67 1.77 -15.24
C LEU A 398 -2.78 2.60 -15.89
N GLY A 399 -3.18 2.30 -17.13
CA GLY A 399 -4.15 3.09 -17.90
C GLY A 399 -3.66 4.50 -18.22
N LYS A 400 -2.32 4.70 -18.29
CA LYS A 400 -1.69 5.99 -18.54
C LYS A 400 -1.04 6.05 -19.91
N PRO A 401 -0.84 7.28 -20.47
CA PRO A 401 0.06 7.45 -21.62
C PRO A 401 1.47 6.94 -21.27
N ASP A 402 2.21 6.48 -22.30
CA ASP A 402 3.60 6.04 -22.17
C ASP A 402 4.56 7.19 -21.80
N ARG A 403 4.12 8.44 -22.01
CA ARG A 403 4.87 9.64 -21.65
C ARG A 403 3.95 10.71 -21.08
N VAL A 404 4.27 11.19 -19.85
CA VAL A 404 3.54 12.27 -19.17
C VAL A 404 4.53 13.28 -18.62
N ARG A 405 4.21 14.58 -18.74
CA ARG A 405 5.02 15.68 -18.24
C ARG A 405 4.27 16.44 -17.15
N TYR A 406 4.97 16.74 -16.06
CA TYR A 406 4.47 17.50 -14.92
C TYR A 406 5.36 18.73 -14.67
N GLU A 407 4.79 19.86 -14.24
CA GLU A 407 5.52 20.93 -13.59
C GLU A 407 5.74 20.55 -12.12
N LEU A 408 6.96 20.71 -11.61
CA LEU A 408 7.29 20.49 -10.21
C LEU A 408 7.16 21.80 -9.43
N LEU A 409 6.19 21.86 -8.52
CA LEU A 409 6.00 23.02 -7.65
C LEU A 409 6.73 22.79 -6.32
N PRO A 410 7.76 23.60 -5.99
CA PRO A 410 8.53 23.38 -4.78
C PRO A 410 7.69 23.57 -3.51
N VAL A 411 7.87 22.67 -2.56
CA VAL A 411 7.37 22.76 -1.17
C VAL A 411 8.54 23.03 -0.22
N SER A 412 9.68 22.44 -0.53
CA SER A 412 10.96 22.61 0.18
C SER A 412 12.12 22.38 -0.79
N ARG A 413 13.35 22.37 -0.26
CA ARG A 413 14.54 22.03 -1.06
C ARG A 413 14.55 20.60 -1.60
N THR A 414 13.72 19.71 -1.06
CA THR A 414 13.72 18.28 -1.44
C THR A 414 12.35 17.77 -1.87
N HIS A 415 11.27 18.51 -1.64
CA HIS A 415 9.91 18.06 -1.89
C HIS A 415 9.18 18.98 -2.86
N PHE A 416 8.43 18.38 -3.77
CA PHE A 416 7.68 19.08 -4.81
C PHE A 416 6.29 18.45 -4.94
N LEU A 417 5.32 19.27 -5.33
CA LEU A 417 4.02 18.82 -5.79
C LEU A 417 4.04 18.66 -7.31
N MET A 418 3.33 17.66 -7.79
CA MET A 418 3.04 17.40 -9.20
C MET A 418 1.52 17.49 -9.41
N PRO A 419 0.96 18.69 -9.59
CA PRO A 419 -0.45 18.82 -9.91
C PRO A 419 -0.74 18.19 -11.28
N SER A 420 -1.92 17.61 -11.43
CA SER A 420 -2.44 17.16 -12.71
C SER A 420 -3.56 18.10 -13.16
N ASP A 421 -3.64 18.36 -14.45
CA ASP A 421 -4.76 19.07 -15.07
C ASP A 421 -5.97 18.13 -15.29
N ASP A 422 -5.76 16.81 -15.13
CA ASP A 422 -6.82 15.82 -15.21
C ASP A 422 -7.59 15.75 -13.87
N PRO A 423 -8.89 16.05 -13.85
CA PRO A 423 -9.72 16.01 -12.64
C PRO A 423 -9.84 14.59 -12.03
N PHE A 424 -9.45 13.54 -12.78
CA PHE A 424 -9.41 12.16 -12.30
C PHE A 424 -8.04 11.73 -11.79
N GLU A 425 -7.04 12.61 -11.85
CA GLU A 425 -5.72 12.40 -11.24
C GLU A 425 -5.55 13.27 -9.99
N ASP A 426 -5.18 12.64 -8.88
CA ASP A 426 -4.81 13.37 -7.66
C ASP A 426 -3.46 14.07 -7.85
N THR A 427 -3.27 15.23 -7.20
CA THR A 427 -1.94 15.85 -7.06
C THR A 427 -1.00 14.85 -6.41
N GLN A 428 0.10 14.53 -7.10
CA GLN A 428 1.13 13.65 -6.59
C GLN A 428 2.24 14.45 -5.93
N THR A 429 3.09 13.75 -5.18
CA THR A 429 4.27 14.32 -4.54
C THR A 429 5.53 13.62 -5.01
N VAL A 430 6.64 14.32 -4.99
CA VAL A 430 7.94 13.78 -5.30
C VAL A 430 8.99 14.36 -4.36
N ALA A 431 9.87 13.49 -3.86
CA ALA A 431 11.08 13.89 -3.17
C ALA A 431 12.30 13.66 -4.07
N ILE A 432 13.17 14.69 -4.17
CA ILE A 432 14.46 14.63 -4.87
C ILE A 432 15.52 14.94 -3.84
N TYR A 433 16.40 13.98 -3.55
CA TYR A 433 17.23 14.05 -2.35
C TYR A 433 18.61 13.40 -2.52
N ASP A 434 19.41 13.44 -1.45
CA ASP A 434 20.80 12.94 -1.39
C ASP A 434 21.70 13.64 -2.40
N PHE A 435 21.91 14.97 -2.16
CA PHE A 435 22.67 15.82 -3.07
C PHE A 435 24.18 15.65 -2.89
N THR A 436 24.85 15.24 -3.96
CA THR A 436 26.32 15.23 -4.10
C THR A 436 26.80 16.39 -4.97
N GLN A 437 28.10 16.41 -5.32
CA GLN A 437 28.62 17.36 -6.31
C GLN A 437 28.00 17.17 -7.71
N GLY A 438 27.60 15.97 -8.04
CA GLY A 438 26.94 15.62 -9.32
C GLY A 438 25.43 15.85 -9.33
N GLY A 439 24.85 16.48 -8.30
CA GLY A 439 23.40 16.66 -8.15
C GLY A 439 22.74 15.61 -7.26
N ALA A 440 21.41 15.56 -7.30
CA ALA A 440 20.62 14.61 -6.52
C ALA A 440 20.86 13.16 -6.98
N GLN A 441 20.89 12.23 -6.05
CA GLN A 441 21.13 10.80 -6.31
C GLN A 441 19.85 10.01 -6.45
N TYR A 442 18.79 10.42 -5.79
CA TYR A 442 17.52 9.70 -5.76
C TYR A 442 16.33 10.60 -6.04
N LEU A 443 15.36 10.02 -6.74
CA LEU A 443 14.01 10.55 -6.90
C LEU A 443 13.05 9.54 -6.30
N HIS A 444 12.21 9.97 -5.33
CA HIS A 444 11.20 9.14 -4.70
C HIS A 444 9.82 9.64 -5.10
N THR A 445 9.03 8.79 -5.72
CA THR A 445 7.63 9.04 -6.07
C THR A 445 6.87 7.73 -6.08
N ASN A 446 5.57 7.76 -5.86
CA ASN A 446 4.73 6.56 -5.74
C ASN A 446 5.33 5.53 -4.76
N CYS A 447 5.95 6.00 -3.67
CA CYS A 447 6.66 5.21 -2.66
C CYS A 447 7.85 4.41 -3.18
N ARG A 448 8.34 4.69 -4.38
CA ARG A 448 9.46 4.01 -5.03
C ARG A 448 10.69 4.90 -5.06
N VAL A 449 11.82 4.31 -4.74
CA VAL A 449 13.13 4.93 -4.93
C VAL A 449 13.58 4.69 -6.36
N ASN A 450 13.97 5.75 -7.04
CA ASN A 450 14.52 5.70 -8.38
C ASN A 450 15.93 6.31 -8.33
N PRO A 451 17.01 5.52 -8.45
CA PRO A 451 18.35 6.02 -8.46
C PRO A 451 18.61 6.86 -9.71
N ARG A 452 19.58 7.78 -9.61
CA ARG A 452 20.09 8.52 -10.75
C ARG A 452 20.75 7.53 -11.73
N LEU A 453 20.36 7.60 -12.98
CA LEU A 453 21.00 6.86 -14.06
C LEU A 453 22.16 7.71 -14.58
N GLY A 454 23.34 7.14 -14.71
CA GLY A 454 24.57 7.81 -15.08
C GLY A 454 24.57 8.43 -16.48
#